data_d30923d2b0edea842f9015c4f1fe5065
#
_entry.id   d30923d2b0edea842f9015c4f1fe5065
#
_cell.length_a   1.000
_cell.length_b   1.000
_cell.length_c   1.000
_cell.angle_alpha   90.00
_cell.angle_beta   90.00
_cell.angle_gamma   90.00
#
_symmetry.space_group_name_H-M   'P 1'
#
loop_
_entity.id
_entity.type
_entity.pdbx_description
1 polymer ?
#
loop_
_entity_poly.entity_id
_entity_poly.type
_entity_poly.pdbx_seq_one_letter_code
_entity_poly.pdbx_strand_id
1 'polypeptide(L)'
;MKRMAYHLLAILILGMAASAVKAQILLTASATPIEEYAAVELQRYYYQLSGRLLSIDHEEVPDRKTEFVLTRLDHPLVKSWRDKGVLPLKSMPGEQGYVIRTVKEKGRELVVIAGVGANGLLYGVYGLLEDHLGMRFYMNGDVYPDKKEVQTRIPLIQDERTPTVAIRGF
;
A
#
# COMPACT_ATOMS: atom_id res chain seq x y z
N MET A 1 -17.49 52.01 9.67
CA MET A 1 -17.57 50.74 10.46
C MET A 1 -18.02 49.50 9.64
N LYS A 2 -18.94 49.57 8.70
CA LYS A 2 -19.35 48.40 7.90
C LYS A 2 -18.29 47.84 6.95
N ARG A 3 -17.40 48.65 6.38
CA ARG A 3 -16.34 48.19 5.46
C ARG A 3 -15.20 47.37 6.13
N MET A 4 -14.90 47.64 7.41
CA MET A 4 -13.90 46.83 8.16
C MET A 4 -14.36 45.41 8.48
N ALA A 5 -15.67 45.20 8.66
CA ALA A 5 -16.21 43.89 8.95
C ALA A 5 -16.09 42.89 7.77
N TYR A 6 -16.18 43.38 6.53
CA TYR A 6 -16.03 42.54 5.34
C TYR A 6 -14.57 42.09 5.09
N HIS A 7 -13.59 42.88 5.45
CA HIS A 7 -12.17 42.49 5.33
C HIS A 7 -11.78 41.45 6.37
N LEU A 8 -12.33 41.49 7.58
CA LEU A 8 -12.10 40.46 8.61
C LEU A 8 -12.77 39.13 8.25
N LEU A 9 -13.95 39.16 7.62
CA LEU A 9 -14.62 37.94 7.15
C LEU A 9 -13.89 37.30 5.98
N ALA A 10 -13.32 38.08 5.05
CA ALA A 10 -12.54 37.57 3.92
C ALA A 10 -11.23 36.90 4.35
N ILE A 11 -10.58 37.41 5.41
CA ILE A 11 -9.33 36.82 5.94
C ILE A 11 -9.62 35.48 6.66
N LEU A 12 -10.78 35.34 7.29
CA LEU A 12 -11.16 34.08 7.97
C LEU A 12 -11.44 32.91 7.00
N ILE A 13 -11.89 33.22 5.78
CA ILE A 13 -12.18 32.19 4.76
C ILE A 13 -10.89 31.69 4.06
N LEU A 14 -9.82 32.48 4.04
CA LEU A 14 -8.55 32.13 3.38
C LEU A 14 -7.68 31.17 4.21
N GLY A 15 -8.05 30.91 5.47
CA GLY A 15 -7.27 30.07 6.40
C GLY A 15 -7.61 28.59 6.41
N MET A 16 -8.65 28.14 5.71
CA MET A 16 -9.00 26.71 5.59
C MET A 16 -8.47 26.13 4.27
N ALA A 17 -7.19 26.25 4.02
CA ALA A 17 -6.54 25.30 3.13
C ALA A 17 -6.66 23.94 3.84
N ALA A 18 -7.67 23.14 3.46
CA ALA A 18 -7.73 21.75 3.86
C ALA A 18 -6.42 21.11 3.41
N SER A 19 -5.52 20.85 4.36
CA SER A 19 -4.33 20.05 4.11
C SER A 19 -4.84 18.73 3.56
N ALA A 20 -4.73 18.54 2.24
CA ALA A 20 -5.05 17.28 1.63
C ALA A 20 -4.25 16.22 2.39
N VAL A 21 -4.95 15.33 3.08
CA VAL A 21 -4.32 14.21 3.79
C VAL A 21 -3.60 13.41 2.71
N LYS A 22 -2.28 13.49 2.67
CA LYS A 22 -1.49 12.71 1.71
C LYS A 22 -1.65 11.25 2.07
N ALA A 23 -2.11 10.48 1.12
CA ALA A 23 -2.13 9.03 1.22
C ALA A 23 -0.72 8.48 1.38
N GLN A 24 -0.55 7.39 2.14
CA GLN A 24 0.78 6.89 2.45
C GLN A 24 0.87 5.37 2.39
N ILE A 25 2.09 4.93 2.12
CA ILE A 25 2.56 3.58 2.30
C ILE A 25 3.19 3.52 3.70
N LEU A 26 2.66 2.67 4.56
CA LEU A 26 3.31 2.32 5.82
C LEU A 26 4.25 1.15 5.57
N LEU A 27 5.52 1.35 5.89
CA LEU A 27 6.53 0.31 5.97
C LEU A 27 6.94 0.15 7.44
N THR A 28 7.08 -1.08 7.92
CA THR A 28 7.46 -1.30 9.32
C THR A 28 8.86 -0.76 9.63
N ALA A 29 9.07 -0.18 10.82
CA ALA A 29 10.27 0.58 11.17
C ALA A 29 11.59 -0.22 11.10
N SER A 30 11.53 -1.56 11.19
CA SER A 30 12.68 -2.46 11.09
C SER A 30 12.90 -3.01 9.68
N ALA A 31 12.51 -2.28 8.63
CA ALA A 31 12.59 -2.73 7.25
C ALA A 31 14.03 -2.99 6.78
N THR A 32 14.20 -4.04 6.02
CA THR A 32 15.44 -4.38 5.34
C THR A 32 15.58 -3.60 4.00
N PRO A 33 16.77 -3.50 3.38
CA PRO A 33 16.92 -2.85 2.08
C PRO A 33 16.01 -3.40 0.98
N ILE A 34 15.66 -4.69 1.01
CA ILE A 34 14.74 -5.29 0.03
C ILE A 34 13.29 -4.81 0.29
N GLU A 35 12.90 -4.69 1.55
CA GLU A 35 11.58 -4.17 1.92
C GLU A 35 11.43 -2.68 1.60
N GLU A 36 12.51 -1.90 1.81
CA GLU A 36 12.59 -0.50 1.35
C GLU A 36 12.41 -0.40 -0.17
N TYR A 37 13.12 -1.25 -0.90
CA TYR A 37 13.00 -1.31 -2.35
C TYR A 37 11.56 -1.65 -2.78
N ALA A 38 10.91 -2.60 -2.12
CA ALA A 38 9.52 -2.95 -2.39
C ALA A 38 8.57 -1.75 -2.20
N ALA A 39 8.77 -0.95 -1.16
CA ALA A 39 7.96 0.26 -0.93
C ALA A 39 8.19 1.32 -2.01
N VAL A 40 9.45 1.53 -2.42
CA VAL A 40 9.81 2.45 -3.52
C VAL A 40 9.21 1.99 -4.85
N GLU A 41 9.23 0.69 -5.15
CA GLU A 41 8.61 0.14 -6.35
C GLU A 41 7.09 0.36 -6.36
N LEU A 42 6.42 0.09 -5.25
CA LEU A 42 4.99 0.39 -5.13
C LEU A 42 4.71 1.88 -5.34
N GLN A 43 5.46 2.77 -4.68
CA GLN A 43 5.31 4.23 -4.82
C GLN A 43 5.48 4.65 -6.27
N ARG A 44 6.55 4.19 -6.93
CA ARG A 44 6.91 4.54 -8.31
C ARG A 44 5.81 4.15 -9.29
N TYR A 45 5.41 2.89 -9.29
CA TYR A 45 4.40 2.39 -10.24
C TYR A 45 3.01 2.93 -9.93
N TYR A 46 2.65 3.05 -8.64
CA TYR A 46 1.38 3.65 -8.26
C TYR A 46 1.26 5.11 -8.72
N TYR A 47 2.36 5.88 -8.61
CA TYR A 47 2.40 7.24 -9.15
C TYR A 47 2.22 7.27 -10.67
N GLN A 48 2.90 6.41 -11.40
CA GLN A 48 2.80 6.33 -12.86
C GLN A 48 1.39 5.94 -13.34
N LEU A 49 0.73 5.06 -12.60
CA LEU A 49 -0.62 4.61 -12.89
C LEU A 49 -1.70 5.64 -12.53
N SER A 50 -1.60 6.24 -11.36
CA SER A 50 -2.68 7.06 -10.77
C SER A 50 -2.43 8.56 -10.79
N GLY A 51 -1.18 9.00 -11.01
CA GLY A 51 -0.73 10.38 -10.83
C GLY A 51 -0.63 10.81 -9.36
N ARG A 52 -0.88 9.92 -8.39
CA ARG A 52 -0.84 10.21 -6.95
C ARG A 52 0.48 9.72 -6.36
N LEU A 53 1.28 10.66 -5.86
CA LEU A 53 2.50 10.32 -5.12
C LEU A 53 2.12 10.00 -3.67
N LEU A 54 2.34 8.75 -3.27
CA LEU A 54 2.20 8.31 -1.89
C LEU A 54 3.49 8.64 -1.12
N SER A 55 3.41 9.06 0.14
CA SER A 55 4.58 9.08 1.02
C SER A 55 4.89 7.67 1.52
N ILE A 56 6.16 7.40 1.83
CA ILE A 56 6.59 6.19 2.53
C ILE A 56 6.93 6.62 3.95
N ASP A 57 6.25 6.05 4.92
CA ASP A 57 6.45 6.34 6.34
C ASP A 57 6.77 5.05 7.11
N HIS A 58 7.71 5.16 8.06
CA HIS A 58 8.21 4.04 8.85
C HIS A 58 7.53 4.06 10.22
N GLU A 59 6.42 3.34 10.31
CA GLU A 59 5.60 3.33 11.51
C GLU A 59 5.22 1.90 11.91
N GLU A 60 4.97 1.69 13.19
CA GLU A 60 4.57 0.38 13.73
C GLU A 60 3.07 0.08 13.54
N VAL A 61 2.26 1.12 13.39
CA VAL A 61 0.80 0.99 13.26
C VAL A 61 0.24 1.98 12.24
N PRO A 62 -0.79 1.58 11.47
CA PRO A 62 -1.42 2.46 10.50
C PRO A 62 -2.10 3.67 11.16
N ASP A 63 -1.89 4.84 10.57
CA ASP A 63 -2.59 6.08 10.92
C ASP A 63 -3.74 6.37 9.92
N ARG A 64 -4.35 7.58 10.01
CA ARG A 64 -5.46 7.97 9.14
C ARG A 64 -5.09 8.15 7.67
N LYS A 65 -3.81 8.31 7.35
CA LYS A 65 -3.30 8.55 6.00
C LYS A 65 -2.91 7.26 5.30
N THR A 66 -2.70 6.18 6.05
CA THR A 66 -2.24 4.90 5.53
C THR A 66 -3.27 4.32 4.55
N GLU A 67 -2.87 4.04 3.33
CA GLU A 67 -3.63 3.29 2.33
C GLU A 67 -3.05 1.88 2.13
N PHE A 68 -1.71 1.78 2.16
CA PHE A 68 -1.00 0.52 2.01
C PHE A 68 -0.18 0.21 3.25
N VAL A 69 -0.14 -1.05 3.63
CA VAL A 69 0.72 -1.55 4.71
C VAL A 69 1.60 -2.64 4.15
N LEU A 70 2.90 -2.39 4.15
CA LEU A 70 3.93 -3.32 3.72
C LEU A 70 4.65 -3.88 4.95
N THR A 71 4.60 -5.19 5.12
CA THR A 71 5.12 -5.83 6.33
C THR A 71 5.48 -7.29 6.09
N ARG A 72 6.08 -7.93 7.08
CA ARG A 72 6.28 -9.39 7.08
C ARG A 72 5.11 -10.10 7.78
N LEU A 73 4.86 -11.33 7.40
CA LEU A 73 3.83 -12.16 8.02
C LEU A 73 4.10 -12.51 9.49
N ASP A 74 5.37 -12.50 9.92
CA ASP A 74 5.78 -12.72 11.30
C ASP A 74 5.76 -11.45 12.17
N HIS A 75 5.44 -10.29 11.59
CA HIS A 75 5.41 -9.02 12.32
C HIS A 75 4.30 -8.98 13.37
N PRO A 76 4.53 -8.38 14.57
CA PRO A 76 3.55 -8.31 15.65
C PRO A 76 2.20 -7.70 15.25
N LEU A 77 2.20 -6.70 14.34
CA LEU A 77 0.99 -6.09 13.81
C LEU A 77 0.11 -7.13 13.09
N VAL A 78 0.71 -7.96 12.23
CA VAL A 78 0.00 -9.02 11.49
C VAL A 78 -0.56 -10.07 12.45
N LYS A 79 0.23 -10.48 13.45
CA LYS A 79 -0.24 -11.38 14.48
C LYS A 79 -1.46 -10.81 15.22
N SER A 80 -1.39 -9.56 15.67
CA SER A 80 -2.52 -8.88 16.32
C SER A 80 -3.76 -8.81 15.44
N TRP A 81 -3.61 -8.55 14.16
CA TRP A 81 -4.74 -8.50 13.21
C TRP A 81 -5.35 -9.88 12.95
N ARG A 82 -4.54 -10.92 12.91
CA ARG A 82 -5.03 -12.30 12.80
C ARG A 82 -5.82 -12.71 14.04
N ASP A 83 -5.28 -12.45 15.23
CA ASP A 83 -5.92 -12.76 16.51
C ASP A 83 -7.28 -12.04 16.68
N LYS A 84 -7.39 -10.83 16.11
CA LYS A 84 -8.63 -10.02 16.09
C LYS A 84 -9.56 -10.32 14.89
N GLY A 85 -9.19 -11.24 14.00
CA GLY A 85 -9.96 -11.54 12.78
C GLY A 85 -9.98 -10.42 11.74
N VAL A 86 -9.12 -9.39 11.85
CA VAL A 86 -8.99 -8.29 10.88
C VAL A 86 -8.29 -8.79 9.59
N LEU A 87 -7.29 -9.65 9.75
CA LEU A 87 -6.55 -10.28 8.65
C LEU A 87 -6.70 -11.82 8.71
N PRO A 88 -7.86 -12.37 8.35
CA PRO A 88 -8.04 -13.82 8.33
C PRO A 88 -7.24 -14.43 7.18
N LEU A 89 -6.46 -15.48 7.46
CA LEU A 89 -5.72 -16.26 6.47
C LEU A 89 -6.34 -17.64 6.37
N LYS A 90 -6.44 -18.16 5.15
CA LYS A 90 -6.87 -19.55 4.90
C LYS A 90 -5.76 -20.53 5.28
N SER A 91 -4.52 -20.17 4.92
CA SER A 91 -3.31 -20.91 5.26
C SER A 91 -2.14 -19.96 5.39
N MET A 92 -1.07 -20.39 6.05
CA MET A 92 0.20 -19.65 6.01
C MET A 92 0.88 -19.92 4.69
N PRO A 93 1.24 -18.87 3.91
CA PRO A 93 2.05 -19.06 2.72
C PRO A 93 3.39 -19.70 3.06
N GLY A 94 3.90 -20.51 2.13
CA GLY A 94 5.24 -21.09 2.23
C GLY A 94 6.35 -20.06 2.01
N GLU A 95 7.58 -20.54 1.94
CA GLU A 95 8.75 -19.71 1.72
C GLU A 95 8.58 -18.78 0.51
N GLN A 96 9.00 -17.52 0.65
CA GLN A 96 8.81 -16.45 -0.34
C GLN A 96 7.35 -16.18 -0.77
N GLY A 97 6.39 -16.77 -0.08
CA GLY A 97 4.97 -16.52 -0.31
C GLY A 97 4.54 -15.17 0.25
N TYR A 98 3.34 -14.76 -0.11
CA TYR A 98 2.77 -13.49 0.33
C TYR A 98 1.25 -13.53 0.41
N VAL A 99 0.72 -12.53 1.09
CA VAL A 99 -0.71 -12.24 1.19
C VAL A 99 -0.94 -10.81 0.73
N ILE A 100 -1.94 -10.60 -0.12
CA ILE A 100 -2.48 -9.27 -0.44
C ILE A 100 -3.94 -9.27 0.00
N ARG A 101 -4.29 -8.38 0.91
CA ARG A 101 -5.65 -8.35 1.42
C ARG A 101 -6.12 -6.93 1.75
N THR A 102 -7.32 -6.59 1.29
CA THR A 102 -8.01 -5.41 1.76
C THR A 102 -8.65 -5.74 3.11
N VAL A 103 -8.30 -4.98 4.13
CA VAL A 103 -8.83 -5.12 5.49
C VAL A 103 -9.57 -3.86 5.93
N LYS A 104 -10.50 -4.02 6.86
CA LYS A 104 -11.16 -2.88 7.52
C LYS A 104 -10.55 -2.68 8.90
N GLU A 105 -9.90 -1.55 9.09
CA GLU A 105 -9.28 -1.16 10.37
C GLU A 105 -9.80 0.22 10.78
N LYS A 106 -10.43 0.30 11.96
CA LYS A 106 -10.98 1.56 12.51
C LYS A 106 -11.85 2.35 11.52
N GLY A 107 -12.73 1.63 10.78
CA GLY A 107 -13.70 2.21 9.86
C GLY A 107 -13.15 2.62 8.48
N ARG A 108 -11.93 2.25 8.13
CA ARG A 108 -11.31 2.52 6.82
C ARG A 108 -10.79 1.24 6.18
N GLU A 109 -10.60 1.27 4.88
CA GLU A 109 -10.04 0.20 4.09
C GLU A 109 -8.54 0.42 3.91
N LEU A 110 -7.73 -0.63 4.14
CA LEU A 110 -6.29 -0.68 3.94
C LEU A 110 -5.96 -1.86 3.05
N VAL A 111 -4.99 -1.70 2.16
CA VAL A 111 -4.40 -2.82 1.44
C VAL A 111 -3.16 -3.28 2.19
N VAL A 112 -3.21 -4.46 2.74
CA VAL A 112 -2.08 -5.10 3.43
C VAL A 112 -1.37 -6.02 2.45
N ILE A 113 -0.08 -5.83 2.30
CA ILE A 113 0.84 -6.73 1.59
C ILE A 113 1.79 -7.28 2.65
N ALA A 114 1.67 -8.57 2.92
CA ALA A 114 2.48 -9.23 3.95
C ALA A 114 3.24 -10.42 3.35
N GLY A 115 4.57 -10.39 3.43
CA GLY A 115 5.44 -11.40 2.84
C GLY A 115 6.05 -12.36 3.85
N VAL A 116 6.34 -13.60 3.41
CA VAL A 116 7.25 -14.49 4.12
C VAL A 116 8.67 -14.06 3.81
N GLY A 117 9.28 -13.34 4.75
CA GLY A 117 10.57 -12.66 4.56
C GLY A 117 10.50 -11.47 3.58
N ALA A 118 11.62 -10.83 3.36
CA ALA A 118 11.72 -9.63 2.53
C ALA A 118 11.42 -9.92 1.04
N ASN A 119 11.88 -11.04 0.51
CA ASN A 119 11.59 -11.43 -0.88
C ASN A 119 10.10 -11.69 -1.09
N GLY A 120 9.42 -12.33 -0.13
CA GLY A 120 7.97 -12.54 -0.18
C GLY A 120 7.21 -11.21 -0.22
N LEU A 121 7.65 -10.20 0.53
CA LEU A 121 7.06 -8.87 0.47
C LEU A 121 7.25 -8.22 -0.91
N LEU A 122 8.46 -8.26 -1.47
CA LEU A 122 8.74 -7.74 -2.81
C LEU A 122 7.86 -8.43 -3.86
N TYR A 123 7.75 -9.76 -3.81
CA TYR A 123 6.87 -10.49 -4.73
C TYR A 123 5.39 -10.13 -4.53
N GLY A 124 4.97 -9.85 -3.30
CA GLY A 124 3.62 -9.36 -3.02
C GLY A 124 3.34 -8.00 -3.65
N VAL A 125 4.31 -7.09 -3.64
CA VAL A 125 4.19 -5.79 -4.34
C VAL A 125 4.05 -5.99 -5.84
N TYR A 126 4.89 -6.80 -6.48
CA TYR A 126 4.75 -7.10 -7.90
C TYR A 126 3.45 -7.84 -8.21
N GLY A 127 3.01 -8.75 -7.34
CA GLY A 127 1.70 -9.40 -7.46
C GLY A 127 0.53 -8.40 -7.43
N LEU A 128 0.57 -7.39 -6.55
CA LEU A 128 -0.42 -6.30 -6.57
C LEU A 128 -0.38 -5.54 -7.90
N LEU A 129 0.81 -5.18 -8.38
CA LEU A 129 0.98 -4.41 -9.60
C LEU A 129 0.50 -5.17 -10.84
N GLU A 130 0.82 -6.46 -10.94
CA GLU A 130 0.46 -7.29 -12.10
C GLU A 130 -1.01 -7.72 -12.08
N ASP A 131 -1.46 -8.32 -10.99
CA ASP A 131 -2.75 -9.01 -10.97
C ASP A 131 -3.92 -8.08 -10.65
N HIS A 132 -3.66 -6.97 -9.96
CA HIS A 132 -4.70 -6.06 -9.48
C HIS A 132 -4.64 -4.66 -10.10
N LEU A 133 -3.45 -4.23 -10.56
CA LEU A 133 -3.27 -2.91 -11.18
C LEU A 133 -2.93 -2.99 -12.68
N GLY A 134 -2.84 -4.20 -13.25
CA GLY A 134 -2.74 -4.43 -14.69
C GLY A 134 -1.37 -4.21 -15.31
N MET A 135 -0.31 -4.05 -14.51
CA MET A 135 1.07 -3.98 -15.00
C MET A 135 1.51 -5.30 -15.63
N ARG A 136 2.48 -5.23 -16.55
CA ARG A 136 3.20 -6.41 -17.05
C ARG A 136 4.69 -6.10 -17.12
N PHE A 137 5.51 -7.00 -16.61
CA PHE A 137 6.95 -6.87 -16.54
C PHE A 137 7.60 -7.84 -17.51
N TYR A 138 8.28 -7.31 -18.53
CA TYR A 138 8.98 -8.09 -19.55
C TYR A 138 10.46 -7.72 -19.59
N MET A 139 11.31 -8.59 -20.13
CA MET A 139 12.75 -8.34 -20.27
C MET A 139 13.07 -7.09 -21.11
N ASN A 140 12.18 -6.71 -22.02
CA ASN A 140 12.33 -5.54 -22.91
C ASN A 140 11.63 -4.28 -22.39
N GLY A 141 11.09 -4.31 -21.17
CA GLY A 141 10.47 -3.16 -20.52
C GLY A 141 9.09 -3.45 -19.94
N ASP A 142 8.61 -2.49 -19.16
CA ASP A 142 7.35 -2.57 -18.46
C ASP A 142 6.21 -2.09 -19.36
N VAL A 143 5.08 -2.79 -19.31
CA VAL A 143 3.85 -2.43 -20.03
C VAL A 143 2.80 -1.98 -19.02
N TYR A 144 2.27 -0.81 -19.26
CA TYR A 144 1.23 -0.19 -18.44
C TYR A 144 -0.16 -0.50 -19.01
N PRO A 145 -1.18 -0.68 -18.17
CA PRO A 145 -2.55 -0.80 -18.64
C PRO A 145 -3.02 0.50 -19.31
N ASP A 146 -4.02 0.40 -20.18
CA ASP A 146 -4.63 1.59 -20.77
C ASP A 146 -5.18 2.52 -19.67
N LYS A 147 -4.98 3.83 -19.81
CA LYS A 147 -5.42 4.83 -18.81
C LYS A 147 -6.91 4.75 -18.44
N LYS A 148 -7.74 4.20 -19.33
CA LYS A 148 -9.17 3.95 -19.06
C LYS A 148 -9.42 2.77 -18.13
N GLU A 149 -8.45 1.87 -17.98
CA GLU A 149 -8.55 0.66 -17.16
C GLU A 149 -7.98 0.85 -15.76
N VAL A 150 -7.21 1.93 -15.56
CA VAL A 150 -6.63 2.23 -14.24
C VAL A 150 -7.75 2.57 -13.26
N GLN A 151 -8.10 1.62 -12.43
CA GLN A 151 -9.04 1.85 -11.34
C GLN A 151 -8.38 2.74 -10.29
N THR A 152 -8.89 3.95 -10.10
CA THR A 152 -8.46 4.86 -9.03
C THR A 152 -8.82 4.34 -7.63
N ARG A 153 -9.71 3.37 -7.55
CA ARG A 153 -10.10 2.67 -6.33
C ARG A 153 -9.57 1.24 -6.39
N ILE A 154 -8.74 0.88 -5.42
CA ILE A 154 -8.24 -0.48 -5.28
C ILE A 154 -9.42 -1.41 -4.95
N PRO A 155 -9.60 -2.51 -5.69
CA PRO A 155 -10.69 -3.45 -5.43
C PRO A 155 -10.50 -4.17 -4.08
N LEU A 156 -11.53 -4.82 -3.60
CA LEU A 156 -11.42 -5.74 -2.47
C LEU A 156 -10.55 -6.94 -2.87
N ILE A 157 -9.37 -7.03 -2.29
CA ILE A 157 -8.38 -8.07 -2.59
C ILE A 157 -8.39 -9.14 -1.50
N GLN A 158 -8.32 -10.41 -1.91
CA GLN A 158 -8.16 -11.56 -1.04
C GLN A 158 -7.25 -12.59 -1.75
N ASP A 159 -5.97 -12.30 -1.78
CA ASP A 159 -4.98 -13.12 -2.48
C ASP A 159 -3.96 -13.70 -1.50
N GLU A 160 -3.70 -14.99 -1.59
CA GLU A 160 -2.72 -15.72 -0.80
C GLU A 160 -1.93 -16.62 -1.75
N ARG A 161 -0.62 -16.39 -1.86
CA ARG A 161 0.22 -17.10 -2.81
C ARG A 161 1.44 -17.70 -2.18
N THR A 162 1.72 -18.92 -2.59
CA THR A 162 2.97 -19.63 -2.34
C THR A 162 3.61 -19.95 -3.68
N PRO A 163 4.88 -19.56 -3.90
CA PRO A 163 5.60 -19.97 -5.10
C PRO A 163 5.66 -21.48 -5.24
N THR A 164 5.42 -21.99 -6.44
CA THR A 164 5.57 -23.42 -6.75
C THR A 164 7.04 -23.82 -6.92
N VAL A 165 7.94 -22.86 -7.14
CA VAL A 165 9.38 -23.04 -7.30
C VAL A 165 10.09 -22.38 -6.14
N ALA A 166 10.82 -23.15 -5.33
CA ALA A 166 11.50 -22.66 -4.13
C ALA A 166 12.70 -21.75 -4.43
N ILE A 167 13.37 -21.93 -5.56
CA ILE A 167 14.53 -21.14 -5.98
C ILE A 167 14.13 -20.36 -7.24
N ARG A 168 14.04 -19.04 -7.10
CA ARG A 168 13.83 -18.09 -8.19
C ARG A 168 15.07 -17.21 -8.25
N GLY A 169 15.96 -17.51 -9.15
CA GLY A 169 17.18 -16.73 -9.40
C GLY A 169 17.75 -17.10 -10.75
N PHE A 170 18.48 -16.18 -11.32
CA PHE A 170 19.29 -16.36 -12.51
C PHE A 170 20.70 -16.74 -12.11
#